data_33c243c03217ecf9b9f4c7afa0b86c79
#
_entry.id   33c243c03217ecf9b9f4c7afa0b86c79
#
_cell.length_a   1.000
_cell.length_b   1.000
_cell.length_c   1.000
_cell.angle_alpha   90.00
_cell.angle_beta   90.00
_cell.angle_gamma   90.00
#
_symmetry.space_group_name_H-M   'P 1'
#
loop_
_entity.id
_entity.type
_entity.pdbx_description
1 polymer ?
#
loop_
_entity_poly.entity_id
_entity_poly.type
_entity_poly.pdbx_seq_one_letter_code
_entity_poly.pdbx_strand_id
1 'polypeptide(L)'
;MNDSNANNPDGNIIFSGTKEVAENLKFDESGLKEWFGDNISSAGKILKIAQFKGGQSNPTYKITTEKQQFVLRRKPPGVLLPSAHAVDREYKVMTALQQTKVPVPKTYGLCEDEEVIGTPFFVMDFLDGNIYWDLLLDDKSPAERFDIYSSKNNVIAQ
;
A
#
# COMPACT_ATOMS: atom_id res chain seq x y z
N MET A 1 -37.85 18.11 2.37
CA MET A 1 -36.76 17.40 3.07
C MET A 1 -36.32 16.30 2.11
N ASN A 2 -35.25 16.55 1.39
CA ASN A 2 -34.72 15.63 0.39
C ASN A 2 -33.57 14.86 1.04
N ASP A 3 -33.85 13.63 1.41
CA ASP A 3 -32.82 12.65 1.74
C ASP A 3 -32.25 12.08 0.43
N SER A 4 -31.29 12.80 -0.13
CA SER A 4 -30.45 12.27 -1.20
C SER A 4 -29.19 11.65 -0.59
N ASN A 5 -29.34 10.51 0.08
CA ASN A 5 -28.21 9.64 0.36
C ASN A 5 -28.07 8.68 -0.84
N ALA A 6 -27.63 9.24 -1.95
CA ALA A 6 -27.30 8.45 -3.13
C ALA A 6 -26.07 7.62 -2.80
N ASN A 7 -26.24 6.30 -2.72
CA ASN A 7 -25.17 5.32 -2.88
C ASN A 7 -24.25 5.81 -4.00
N ASN A 8 -23.02 6.14 -3.63
CA ASN A 8 -22.01 6.55 -4.61
C ASN A 8 -21.23 5.31 -5.05
N PRO A 9 -21.65 4.58 -6.10
CA PRO A 9 -20.90 3.46 -6.65
C PRO A 9 -19.54 3.90 -7.20
N ASP A 10 -19.36 5.20 -7.42
CA ASP A 10 -18.12 5.79 -7.95
C ASP A 10 -16.99 5.83 -6.91
N GLY A 11 -17.27 5.77 -5.61
CA GLY A 11 -16.24 5.80 -4.57
C GLY A 11 -15.23 4.67 -4.68
N ASN A 12 -15.69 3.46 -4.98
CA ASN A 12 -14.84 2.30 -5.20
C ASN A 12 -13.95 2.45 -6.45
N ILE A 13 -14.46 3.09 -7.51
CA ILE A 13 -13.74 3.30 -8.77
C ILE A 13 -12.73 4.44 -8.63
N ILE A 14 -13.06 5.51 -7.90
CA ILE A 14 -12.21 6.70 -7.74
C ILE A 14 -10.93 6.37 -6.96
N PHE A 15 -11.02 5.57 -5.91
CA PHE A 15 -9.89 5.26 -5.03
C PHE A 15 -9.23 3.91 -5.30
N SER A 16 -9.80 3.08 -6.17
CA SER A 16 -9.24 1.78 -6.54
C SER A 16 -8.30 1.88 -7.75
N GLY A 17 -7.33 0.96 -7.82
CA GLY A 17 -6.38 0.86 -8.92
C GLY A 17 -5.22 1.84 -8.83
N THR A 18 -4.52 1.99 -9.95
CA THR A 18 -3.33 2.82 -10.07
C THR A 18 -3.51 3.93 -11.11
N LYS A 19 -2.66 4.93 -11.03
CA LYS A 19 -2.52 6.05 -11.97
C LYS A 19 -1.04 6.31 -12.26
N GLU A 20 -0.74 7.18 -13.18
CA GLU A 20 0.62 7.71 -13.34
C GLU A 20 1.08 8.44 -12.07
N VAL A 21 2.39 8.41 -11.84
CA VAL A 21 2.96 9.09 -10.67
C VAL A 21 2.79 10.60 -10.84
N ALA A 22 2.15 11.24 -9.87
CA ALA A 22 1.94 12.68 -9.87
C ALA A 22 3.30 13.43 -9.85
N GLU A 23 3.40 14.55 -10.55
CA GLU A 23 4.65 15.30 -10.73
C GLU A 23 5.36 15.62 -9.41
N ASN A 24 4.60 16.06 -8.41
CA ASN A 24 5.13 16.39 -7.07
C ASN A 24 5.49 15.16 -6.22
N LEU A 25 5.23 13.97 -6.72
CA LEU A 25 5.52 12.69 -6.05
C LEU A 25 6.49 11.82 -6.86
N LYS A 26 7.03 12.33 -7.96
CA LYS A 26 8.11 11.68 -8.70
C LYS A 26 9.38 11.62 -7.86
N PHE A 27 10.23 10.67 -8.16
CA PHE A 27 11.50 10.44 -7.48
C PHE A 27 12.51 9.84 -8.46
N ASP A 28 13.75 9.68 -8.03
CA ASP A 28 14.79 9.05 -8.84
C ASP A 28 14.53 7.54 -9.01
N GLU A 29 14.09 7.18 -10.21
CA GLU A 29 13.88 5.77 -10.57
C GLU A 29 15.19 4.99 -10.68
N SER A 30 16.30 5.65 -10.97
CA SER A 30 17.61 5.00 -11.11
C SER A 30 18.09 4.51 -9.76
N GLY A 31 18.03 5.37 -8.73
CA GLY A 31 18.35 4.99 -7.35
C GLY A 31 17.47 3.86 -6.84
N LEU A 32 16.16 3.89 -7.16
CA LEU A 32 15.27 2.78 -6.80
C LEU A 32 15.65 1.46 -7.49
N LYS A 33 16.01 1.50 -8.78
CA LYS A 33 16.41 0.30 -9.54
C LYS A 33 17.70 -0.32 -8.97
N GLU A 34 18.67 0.51 -8.60
CA GLU A 34 19.89 0.07 -7.96
C GLU A 34 19.60 -0.57 -6.60
N TRP A 35 18.83 0.12 -5.75
CA TRP A 35 18.43 -0.41 -4.45
C TRP A 35 17.70 -1.77 -4.55
N PHE A 36 16.79 -1.93 -5.54
CA PHE A 36 16.11 -3.21 -5.79
C PHE A 36 17.10 -4.31 -6.19
N GLY A 37 18.09 -3.99 -7.02
CA GLY A 37 19.13 -4.93 -7.42
C GLY A 37 19.91 -5.48 -6.23
N ASP A 38 20.26 -4.61 -5.30
CA ASP A 38 21.07 -4.95 -4.12
C ASP A 38 20.27 -5.67 -3.03
N ASN A 39 19.02 -5.28 -2.82
CA ASN A 39 18.22 -5.76 -1.68
C ASN A 39 17.18 -6.81 -2.06
N ILE A 40 16.70 -6.84 -3.30
CA ILE A 40 15.67 -7.77 -3.78
C ILE A 40 16.07 -8.36 -5.14
N SER A 41 17.29 -8.86 -5.25
CA SER A 41 17.87 -9.39 -6.50
C SER A 41 17.01 -10.46 -7.17
N SER A 42 16.19 -11.20 -6.38
CA SER A 42 15.24 -12.18 -6.89
C SER A 42 14.09 -11.58 -7.70
N ALA A 43 13.82 -10.27 -7.59
CA ALA A 43 12.71 -9.61 -8.28
C ALA A 43 12.93 -9.45 -9.80
N GLY A 44 14.18 -9.40 -10.26
CA GLY A 44 14.50 -9.00 -11.62
C GLY A 44 14.38 -7.47 -11.81
N LYS A 45 14.40 -7.03 -13.08
CA LYS A 45 14.37 -5.60 -13.39
C LYS A 45 12.99 -4.99 -13.14
N ILE A 46 12.97 -3.74 -12.70
CA ILE A 46 11.73 -2.94 -12.63
C ILE A 46 11.32 -2.56 -14.06
N LEU A 47 10.09 -2.91 -14.41
CA LEU A 47 9.48 -2.63 -15.73
C LEU A 47 8.55 -1.42 -15.67
N LYS A 48 7.84 -1.23 -14.56
CA LYS A 48 6.85 -0.16 -14.41
C LYS A 48 6.68 0.26 -12.95
N ILE A 49 6.52 1.56 -12.76
CA ILE A 49 6.14 2.18 -11.49
C ILE A 49 4.82 2.92 -11.71
N ALA A 50 3.83 2.68 -10.85
CA ALA A 50 2.54 3.35 -10.90
C ALA A 50 2.10 3.73 -9.48
N GLN A 51 1.46 4.87 -9.31
CA GLN A 51 0.95 5.33 -8.02
C GLN A 51 -0.44 4.74 -7.75
N PHE A 52 -0.71 4.25 -6.54
CA PHE A 52 -2.08 3.93 -6.14
C PHE A 52 -2.93 5.20 -6.00
N LYS A 53 -4.20 5.11 -6.37
CA LYS A 53 -5.16 6.24 -6.24
C LYS A 53 -5.51 6.53 -4.79
N GLY A 54 -5.55 5.51 -3.93
CA GLY A 54 -5.75 5.61 -2.49
C GLY A 54 -4.44 5.79 -1.72
N GLY A 55 -4.51 5.94 -0.39
CA GLY A 55 -3.33 6.05 0.47
C GLY A 55 -2.80 7.48 0.59
N GLN A 56 -3.67 8.41 0.94
CA GLN A 56 -3.35 9.85 0.97
C GLN A 56 -2.25 10.25 1.97
N SER A 57 -2.09 9.53 3.07
CA SER A 57 -1.12 9.88 4.12
C SER A 57 0.31 9.56 3.73
N ASN A 58 0.57 8.37 3.18
CA ASN A 58 1.88 7.93 2.71
C ASN A 58 1.77 7.53 1.24
N PRO A 59 2.46 8.21 0.32
CA PRO A 59 2.45 7.83 -1.09
C PRO A 59 2.81 6.36 -1.27
N THR A 60 1.99 5.66 -2.01
CA THR A 60 2.10 4.21 -2.20
C THR A 60 2.15 3.91 -3.69
N TYR A 61 3.08 3.05 -4.10
CA TYR A 61 3.35 2.75 -5.49
C TYR A 61 3.32 1.25 -5.74
N LYS A 62 2.80 0.87 -6.90
CA LYS A 62 2.91 -0.49 -7.44
C LYS A 62 4.16 -0.57 -8.30
N ILE A 63 5.06 -1.44 -7.92
CA ILE A 63 6.29 -1.74 -8.65
C ILE A 63 6.09 -3.06 -9.38
N THR A 64 6.10 -3.02 -10.71
CA THR A 64 6.03 -4.22 -11.55
C THR A 64 7.43 -4.57 -12.00
N THR A 65 7.87 -5.77 -11.72
CA THR A 65 9.17 -6.30 -12.15
C THR A 65 8.99 -7.43 -13.17
N GLU A 66 10.09 -7.97 -13.66
CA GLU A 66 10.07 -9.12 -14.58
C GLU A 66 9.42 -10.36 -13.98
N LYS A 67 9.46 -10.52 -12.65
CA LYS A 67 9.04 -11.77 -11.99
C LYS A 67 7.78 -11.62 -11.15
N GLN A 68 7.57 -10.47 -10.52
CA GLN A 68 6.43 -10.26 -9.62
C GLN A 68 6.11 -8.78 -9.42
N GLN A 69 5.12 -8.51 -8.59
CA GLN A 69 4.68 -7.17 -8.26
C GLN A 69 4.91 -6.90 -6.77
N PHE A 70 5.28 -5.65 -6.47
CA PHE A 70 5.52 -5.19 -5.11
C PHE A 70 4.73 -3.92 -4.85
N VAL A 71 4.58 -3.61 -3.57
CA VAL A 71 4.13 -2.31 -3.09
C VAL A 71 5.32 -1.61 -2.44
N LEU A 72 5.61 -0.40 -2.91
CA LEU A 72 6.53 0.52 -2.25
C LEU A 72 5.70 1.58 -1.53
N ARG A 73 5.97 1.78 -0.24
CA ARG A 73 5.32 2.80 0.58
C ARG A 73 6.38 3.72 1.14
N ARG A 74 6.26 5.02 0.84
CA ARG A 74 7.27 6.01 1.24
C ARG A 74 6.69 7.12 2.11
N LYS A 75 7.56 7.75 2.88
CA LYS A 75 7.27 9.00 3.57
C LYS A 75 7.00 10.09 2.53
N PRO A 76 5.96 10.94 2.68
CA PRO A 76 5.75 12.04 1.74
C PRO A 76 6.94 13.01 1.75
N PRO A 77 7.25 13.63 0.60
CA PRO A 77 8.28 14.67 0.54
C PRO A 77 7.81 15.94 1.26
N GLY A 78 8.76 16.75 1.74
CA GLY A 78 8.51 18.04 2.39
C GLY A 78 8.64 18.02 3.90
N VAL A 79 8.32 19.15 4.53
CA VAL A 79 8.41 19.31 6.00
C VAL A 79 7.20 18.67 6.66
N LEU A 80 7.44 17.70 7.50
CA LEU A 80 6.42 16.91 8.18
C LEU A 80 6.47 17.16 9.69
N LEU A 81 5.33 16.98 10.36
CA LEU A 81 5.29 16.97 11.81
C LEU A 81 6.12 15.81 12.38
N PRO A 82 6.81 16.01 13.51
CA PRO A 82 7.53 14.95 14.19
C PRO A 82 6.61 13.72 14.42
N SER A 83 7.12 12.54 14.16
CA SER A 83 6.41 11.24 14.27
C SER A 83 5.25 11.01 13.30
N ALA A 84 4.90 11.98 12.43
CA ALA A 84 3.96 11.76 11.36
C ALA A 84 4.60 10.90 10.25
N HIS A 85 3.79 10.09 9.59
CA HIS A 85 4.21 9.33 8.42
C HIS A 85 5.39 8.36 8.66
N ALA A 86 5.43 7.72 9.83
CA ALA A 86 6.53 6.84 10.26
C ALA A 86 6.49 5.48 9.52
N VAL A 87 7.00 5.45 8.29
CA VAL A 87 7.07 4.23 7.47
C VAL A 87 7.97 3.15 8.09
N ASP A 88 9.00 3.56 8.84
CA ASP A 88 9.87 2.67 9.61
C ASP A 88 9.09 1.92 10.70
N ARG A 89 8.14 2.57 11.35
CA ARG A 89 7.27 1.96 12.37
C ARG A 89 6.29 0.99 11.72
N GLU A 90 5.68 1.37 10.60
CA GLU A 90 4.81 0.48 9.83
C GLU A 90 5.58 -0.79 9.42
N TYR A 91 6.78 -0.63 8.87
CA TYR A 91 7.65 -1.75 8.48
C TYR A 91 7.97 -2.67 9.66
N LYS A 92 8.40 -2.12 10.81
CA LYS A 92 8.73 -2.89 12.00
C LYS A 92 7.54 -3.70 12.52
N VAL A 93 6.35 -3.09 12.58
CA VAL A 93 5.12 -3.77 13.01
C VAL A 93 4.76 -4.89 12.04
N MET A 94 4.74 -4.63 10.73
CA MET A 94 4.40 -5.65 9.74
C MET A 94 5.40 -6.79 9.75
N THR A 95 6.69 -6.50 9.86
CA THR A 95 7.75 -7.53 9.93
C THR A 95 7.60 -8.40 11.19
N ALA A 96 7.28 -7.81 12.34
CA ALA A 96 7.02 -8.56 13.56
C ALA A 96 5.78 -9.46 13.44
N LEU A 97 4.72 -8.96 12.82
CA LEU A 97 3.48 -9.72 12.61
C LEU A 97 3.65 -10.94 11.69
N GLN A 98 4.64 -10.95 10.79
CA GLN A 98 4.92 -12.12 9.96
C GLN A 98 5.29 -13.38 10.75
N GLN A 99 5.71 -13.23 12.01
CA GLN A 99 5.99 -14.35 12.93
C GLN A 99 4.72 -14.86 13.65
N THR A 100 3.57 -14.29 13.33
CA THR A 100 2.29 -14.60 13.96
C THR A 100 1.31 -15.20 12.95
N LYS A 101 0.08 -15.47 13.39
CA LYS A 101 -1.00 -15.91 12.50
C LYS A 101 -1.73 -14.74 11.83
N VAL A 102 -1.40 -13.50 12.16
CA VAL A 102 -2.00 -12.31 11.56
C VAL A 102 -1.55 -12.21 10.09
N PRO A 103 -2.47 -12.22 9.13
CA PRO A 103 -2.12 -12.13 7.72
C PRO A 103 -1.66 -10.71 7.37
N VAL A 104 -0.38 -10.57 7.08
CA VAL A 104 0.23 -9.31 6.63
C VAL A 104 1.04 -9.56 5.35
N PRO A 105 1.20 -8.56 4.47
CA PRO A 105 2.11 -8.66 3.35
C PRO A 105 3.53 -8.96 3.83
N LYS A 106 4.25 -9.82 3.10
CA LYS A 106 5.67 -10.02 3.36
C LYS A 106 6.42 -8.72 3.09
N THR A 107 7.26 -8.29 4.03
CA THR A 107 8.18 -7.17 3.86
C THR A 107 9.53 -7.65 3.32
N TYR A 108 10.16 -6.84 2.45
CA TYR A 108 11.42 -7.18 1.80
C TYR A 108 12.58 -6.32 2.29
N GLY A 109 12.35 -5.05 2.58
CA GLY A 109 13.38 -4.16 3.07
C GLY A 109 12.83 -2.78 3.41
N LEU A 110 13.51 -2.12 4.34
CA LEU A 110 13.34 -0.72 4.71
C LEU A 110 14.59 0.03 4.23
N CYS A 111 14.40 1.14 3.54
CA CYS A 111 15.44 2.09 3.19
C CYS A 111 15.20 3.38 3.96
N GLU A 112 16.14 3.73 4.83
CA GLU A 112 16.14 5.00 5.58
C GLU A 112 17.04 6.05 4.94
N ASP A 113 17.80 5.66 3.90
CA ASP A 113 18.68 6.54 3.14
C ASP A 113 17.86 7.40 2.17
N GLU A 114 17.84 8.70 2.43
CA GLU A 114 17.10 9.66 1.59
C GLU A 114 17.77 9.91 0.25
N GLU A 115 19.06 9.56 0.07
CA GLU A 115 19.78 9.73 -1.20
C GLU A 115 19.21 8.82 -2.31
N VAL A 116 18.52 7.72 -1.95
CA VAL A 116 18.00 6.74 -2.91
C VAL A 116 16.80 7.28 -3.69
N ILE A 117 15.76 7.78 -2.99
CA ILE A 117 14.54 8.33 -3.65
C ILE A 117 14.02 9.60 -2.99
N GLY A 118 14.85 10.28 -2.20
CA GLY A 118 14.51 11.56 -1.56
C GLY A 118 13.76 11.43 -0.23
N THR A 119 13.30 10.26 0.16
CA THR A 119 12.61 10.01 1.45
C THR A 119 12.69 8.54 1.84
N PRO A 120 12.63 8.20 3.14
CA PRO A 120 12.55 6.82 3.60
C PRO A 120 11.36 6.07 3.01
N PHE A 121 11.54 4.78 2.73
CA PHE A 121 10.51 3.89 2.17
C PHE A 121 10.71 2.45 2.60
N PHE A 122 9.69 1.63 2.42
CA PHE A 122 9.81 0.17 2.51
C PHE A 122 9.07 -0.51 1.37
N VAL A 123 9.46 -1.77 1.14
CA VAL A 123 8.90 -2.61 0.08
C VAL A 123 8.25 -3.84 0.69
N MET A 124 7.07 -4.19 0.20
CA MET A 124 6.28 -5.34 0.61
C MET A 124 5.62 -6.03 -0.59
N ASP A 125 5.06 -7.22 -0.38
CA ASP A 125 4.26 -7.92 -1.38
C ASP A 125 3.09 -7.07 -1.88
N PHE A 126 2.82 -7.16 -3.17
CA PHE A 126 1.53 -6.76 -3.73
C PHE A 126 0.53 -7.90 -3.53
N LEU A 127 -0.51 -7.65 -2.77
CA LEU A 127 -1.63 -8.57 -2.61
C LEU A 127 -2.76 -8.13 -3.54
N ASP A 128 -3.15 -9.01 -4.44
CA ASP A 128 -4.32 -8.79 -5.27
C ASP A 128 -5.57 -9.14 -4.46
N GLY A 129 -6.38 -8.13 -4.17
CA GLY A 129 -7.53 -8.29 -3.28
C GLY A 129 -8.55 -7.15 -3.44
N ASN A 130 -9.68 -7.32 -2.82
CA ASN A 130 -10.75 -6.32 -2.83
C ASN A 130 -10.53 -5.29 -1.72
N ILE A 131 -10.66 -4.02 -2.06
CA ILE A 131 -10.67 -2.92 -1.09
C ILE A 131 -12.12 -2.52 -0.88
N TYR A 132 -12.63 -2.71 0.32
CA TYR A 132 -13.97 -2.29 0.70
C TYR A 132 -13.91 -0.88 1.31
N TRP A 133 -14.32 0.11 0.54
CA TRP A 133 -14.39 1.51 1.00
C TRP A 133 -15.67 1.79 1.78
N ASP A 134 -16.76 1.13 1.36
CA ASP A 134 -18.01 1.17 2.11
C ASP A 134 -18.02 0.09 3.20
N LEU A 135 -18.11 0.54 4.45
CA LEU A 135 -18.16 -0.35 5.60
C LEU A 135 -19.51 -1.05 5.75
N LEU A 136 -20.57 -0.53 5.13
CA LEU A 136 -21.89 -1.19 5.17
C LEU A 136 -21.95 -2.38 4.24
N LEU A 137 -21.09 -2.42 3.20
CA LEU A 137 -21.05 -3.48 2.19
C LEU A 137 -22.43 -3.70 1.55
N ASP A 138 -23.11 -2.60 1.20
CA ASP A 138 -24.50 -2.64 0.70
C ASP A 138 -24.63 -3.42 -0.60
N ASP A 139 -23.55 -3.56 -1.36
CA ASP A 139 -23.46 -4.37 -2.57
C ASP A 139 -23.34 -5.88 -2.33
N LYS A 140 -23.24 -6.31 -1.06
CA LYS A 140 -23.06 -7.70 -0.66
C LYS A 140 -24.31 -8.27 -0.02
N SER A 141 -24.55 -9.56 -0.24
CA SER A 141 -25.61 -10.30 0.47
C SER A 141 -25.34 -10.35 1.99
N PRO A 142 -26.37 -10.59 2.81
CA PRO A 142 -26.19 -10.76 4.26
C PRO A 142 -25.20 -11.86 4.63
N ALA A 143 -25.14 -12.95 3.87
CA ALA A 143 -24.19 -14.04 4.12
C ALA A 143 -22.74 -13.60 3.83
N GLU A 144 -22.48 -12.96 2.68
CA GLU A 144 -21.16 -12.43 2.35
C GLU A 144 -20.69 -11.39 3.36
N ARG A 145 -21.57 -10.49 3.81
CA ARG A 145 -21.24 -9.52 4.87
C ARG A 145 -20.83 -10.23 6.16
N PHE A 146 -21.59 -11.24 6.56
CA PHE A 146 -21.28 -12.03 7.74
C PHE A 146 -19.90 -12.69 7.64
N ASP A 147 -19.57 -13.30 6.51
CA ASP A 147 -18.30 -13.97 6.27
C ASP A 147 -17.13 -12.98 6.31
N ILE A 148 -17.26 -11.82 5.66
CA ILE A 148 -16.24 -10.77 5.64
C ILE A 148 -15.97 -10.26 7.07
N TYR A 149 -17.03 -9.91 7.83
CA TYR A 149 -16.87 -9.42 9.19
C TYR A 149 -16.38 -10.49 10.16
N SER A 150 -16.81 -11.73 10.02
CA SER A 150 -16.33 -12.85 10.81
C SER A 150 -14.84 -13.09 10.57
N SER A 151 -14.41 -13.08 9.32
CA SER A 151 -12.99 -13.19 8.96
C SER A 151 -12.16 -12.07 9.58
N LYS A 152 -12.62 -10.81 9.47
CA LYS A 152 -11.98 -9.65 10.09
C LYS A 152 -11.86 -9.80 11.61
N ASN A 153 -12.94 -10.19 12.28
CA ASN A 153 -12.95 -10.38 13.73
C ASN A 153 -12.00 -11.49 14.17
N ASN A 154 -11.91 -12.58 13.43
CA ASN A 154 -10.98 -13.67 13.71
C ASN A 154 -9.51 -13.21 13.63
N VAL A 155 -9.18 -12.29 12.74
CA VAL A 155 -7.83 -11.71 12.67
C VAL A 155 -7.55 -10.79 13.86
N ILE A 156 -8.53 -9.97 14.27
CA ILE A 156 -8.38 -9.05 15.41
C ILE A 156 -8.23 -9.82 16.75
N ALA A 157 -8.83 -11.00 16.84
CA ALA A 157 -8.81 -11.84 18.05
C ALA A 157 -7.54 -12.71 18.22
N GLN A 158 -6.59 -12.64 17.28
CA GLN A 158 -5.30 -13.35 17.32
C GLN A 158 -4.23 -12.59 18.08
#